data_4347f12eccbde63e8a7b6cb328d96942
#
_entry.id   4347f12eccbde63e8a7b6cb328d96942
#
_cell.length_a   1.000
_cell.length_b   1.000
_cell.length_c   1.000
_cell.angle_alpha   90.00
_cell.angle_beta   90.00
_cell.angle_gamma   90.00
#
_symmetry.space_group_name_H-M   'P 1'
#
loop_
_entity.id
_entity.type
_entity.pdbx_description
1 polymer ?
#
loop_
_entity_poly.entity_id
_entity_poly.type
_entity_poly.pdbx_seq_one_letter_code
_entity_poly.pdbx_strand_id
1 'polypeptide(L)'
;MKIEEVNSVFLLGIGGIGMSGLARYFKTRGCSVHGYDKTKTELTESLQREGIIINYSEDVNAVPKSDLYVFTPAIPKSHPAFSHVSGEGNQWYKRSEVLQLITAAIPTLAVAGTHGKTTTTALLAHILTASGVEIAAFVGGIMSDYGSNVVLTEDPKYIVVEA
;
A
#
# COMPACT_ATOMS: atom_id res chain seq x y z
N MET A 1 -3.38 9.59 14.46
CA MET A 1 -2.17 9.54 13.61
C MET A 1 -2.45 10.35 12.36
N LYS A 2 -1.53 11.22 11.99
CA LYS A 2 -1.58 11.95 10.71
C LYS A 2 -0.70 11.20 9.70
N ILE A 3 -1.25 10.88 8.55
CA ILE A 3 -0.56 10.08 7.55
C ILE A 3 0.63 10.82 6.91
N GLU A 4 0.60 12.14 6.95
CA GLU A 4 1.66 13.02 6.44
C GLU A 4 2.93 12.99 7.30
N GLU A 5 2.82 12.60 8.58
CA GLU A 5 3.93 12.56 9.54
C GLU A 5 4.66 11.20 9.56
N VAL A 6 4.17 10.22 8.79
CA VAL A 6 4.74 8.87 8.71
C VAL A 6 6.00 8.88 7.85
N ASN A 7 7.12 8.43 8.41
CA ASN A 7 8.42 8.33 7.72
C ASN A 7 8.88 6.88 7.54
N SER A 8 8.32 5.95 8.30
CA SER A 8 8.67 4.54 8.24
C SER A 8 7.44 3.64 8.35
N VAL A 9 7.36 2.61 7.50
CA VAL A 9 6.21 1.70 7.43
C VAL A 9 6.67 0.26 7.36
N PHE A 10 6.03 -0.61 8.16
CA PHE A 10 6.15 -2.04 8.04
C PHE A 10 4.84 -2.67 7.57
N LEU A 11 4.90 -3.48 6.50
CA LEU A 11 3.74 -4.08 5.85
C LEU A 11 3.79 -5.62 5.99
N LEU A 12 2.86 -6.18 6.75
CA LEU A 12 2.72 -7.62 6.94
C LEU A 12 1.79 -8.21 5.87
N GLY A 13 2.34 -9.03 4.97
CA GLY A 13 1.68 -9.54 3.76
C GLY A 13 1.83 -8.57 2.58
N ILE A 14 3.04 -8.03 2.39
CA ILE A 14 3.33 -6.96 1.41
C ILE A 14 3.12 -7.40 -0.05
N GLY A 15 3.21 -8.71 -0.37
CA GLY A 15 3.04 -9.24 -1.71
C GLY A 15 1.60 -9.28 -2.22
N GLY A 16 0.61 -8.94 -1.38
CA GLY A 16 -0.76 -8.78 -1.84
C GLY A 16 -0.92 -7.54 -2.73
N ILE A 17 -1.76 -7.60 -3.79
CA ILE A 17 -1.96 -6.49 -4.74
C ILE A 17 -2.26 -5.18 -4.00
N GLY A 18 -3.23 -5.16 -3.09
CA GLY A 18 -3.57 -3.93 -2.37
C GLY A 18 -2.49 -3.46 -1.38
N MET A 19 -1.70 -4.37 -0.82
CA MET A 19 -0.58 -4.04 0.08
C MET A 19 0.60 -3.48 -0.69
N SER A 20 0.92 -4.05 -1.86
CA SER A 20 1.98 -3.54 -2.74
C SER A 20 1.70 -2.12 -3.23
N GLY A 21 0.42 -1.78 -3.45
CA GLY A 21 0.01 -0.42 -3.78
C GLY A 21 0.32 0.57 -2.63
N LEU A 22 0.01 0.20 -1.38
CA LEU A 22 0.39 1.02 -0.22
C LEU A 22 1.92 1.13 -0.06
N ALA A 23 2.64 0.03 -0.28
CA ALA A 23 4.10 0.03 -0.22
C ALA A 23 4.71 1.06 -1.19
N ARG A 24 4.24 1.08 -2.43
CA ARG A 24 4.65 2.06 -3.45
C ARG A 24 4.26 3.48 -3.07
N TYR A 25 3.04 3.68 -2.57
CA TYR A 25 2.56 5.00 -2.12
C TYR A 25 3.49 5.60 -1.07
N PHE A 26 3.82 4.85 -0.02
CA PHE A 26 4.74 5.34 1.01
C PHE A 26 6.16 5.52 0.47
N LYS A 27 6.61 4.64 -0.43
CA LYS A 27 7.94 4.75 -1.05
C LYS A 27 8.06 6.02 -1.90
N THR A 28 7.04 6.36 -2.70
CA THR A 28 7.00 7.60 -3.50
C THR A 28 7.04 8.85 -2.62
N ARG A 29 6.48 8.77 -1.40
CA ARG A 29 6.56 9.86 -0.41
C ARG A 29 7.90 9.92 0.36
N GLY A 30 8.88 9.11 -0.01
CA GLY A 30 10.20 9.09 0.63
C GLY A 30 10.28 8.30 1.93
N CYS A 31 9.22 7.57 2.31
CA CYS A 31 9.24 6.77 3.52
C CYS A 31 10.20 5.57 3.40
N SER A 32 10.77 5.14 4.53
CA SER A 32 11.42 3.84 4.66
C SER A 32 10.35 2.75 4.70
N VAL A 33 10.34 1.87 3.69
CA VAL A 33 9.31 0.82 3.57
C VAL A 33 9.94 -0.55 3.72
N HIS A 34 9.45 -1.28 4.71
CA HIS A 34 9.80 -2.66 5.00
C HIS A 34 8.56 -3.55 4.95
N GLY A 35 8.74 -4.82 4.70
CA GLY A 35 7.63 -5.73 4.76
C GLY A 35 8.03 -7.18 4.92
N TYR A 36 7.01 -7.98 5.18
CA TYR A 36 7.10 -9.43 5.21
C TYR A 36 6.08 -10.02 4.22
N ASP A 37 6.50 -11.05 3.52
CA ASP A 37 5.59 -11.96 2.84
C ASP A 37 6.11 -13.39 2.94
N LYS A 38 5.20 -14.35 2.98
CA LYS A 38 5.57 -15.78 3.04
C LYS A 38 6.18 -16.26 1.74
N THR A 39 5.76 -15.68 0.61
CA THR A 39 6.07 -16.18 -0.73
C THR A 39 6.80 -15.13 -1.54
N LYS A 40 7.94 -15.54 -2.09
CA LYS A 40 8.64 -14.74 -3.09
C LYS A 40 7.92 -14.87 -4.43
N THR A 41 7.48 -13.74 -4.97
CA THR A 41 6.74 -13.63 -6.24
C THR A 41 7.36 -12.56 -7.13
N GLU A 42 6.99 -12.53 -8.40
CA GLU A 42 7.42 -11.47 -9.32
C GLU A 42 7.04 -10.07 -8.80
N LEU A 43 5.87 -9.94 -8.13
CA LEU A 43 5.44 -8.68 -7.51
C LEU A 43 6.36 -8.27 -6.37
N THR A 44 6.72 -9.19 -5.47
CA THR A 44 7.65 -8.87 -4.37
C THR A 44 9.07 -8.58 -4.86
N GLU A 45 9.51 -9.25 -5.93
CA GLU A 45 10.79 -8.94 -6.58
C GLU A 45 10.77 -7.54 -7.23
N SER A 46 9.63 -7.14 -7.84
CA SER A 46 9.46 -5.78 -8.35
C SER A 46 9.59 -4.75 -7.23
N LEU A 47 8.91 -4.94 -6.10
CA LEU A 47 9.02 -4.06 -4.94
C LEU A 47 10.46 -3.96 -4.41
N GLN A 48 11.21 -5.07 -4.38
CA GLN A 48 12.62 -5.05 -3.99
C GLN A 48 13.49 -4.25 -4.95
N ARG A 49 13.25 -4.35 -6.26
CA ARG A 49 13.93 -3.51 -7.28
C ARG A 49 13.62 -2.02 -7.11
N GLU A 50 12.44 -1.69 -6.57
CA GLU A 50 12.01 -0.32 -6.23
C GLU A 50 12.62 0.18 -4.89
N GLY A 51 13.48 -0.63 -4.26
CA GLY A 51 14.18 -0.28 -3.02
C GLY A 51 13.35 -0.46 -1.75
N ILE A 52 12.36 -1.35 -1.77
CA ILE A 52 11.58 -1.79 -0.61
C ILE A 52 12.24 -3.04 -0.03
N ILE A 53 12.42 -3.08 1.28
CA ILE A 53 13.07 -4.20 1.96
C ILE A 53 12.03 -5.24 2.37
N ILE A 54 12.15 -6.46 1.83
CA ILE A 54 11.19 -7.54 2.09
C ILE A 54 11.90 -8.73 2.73
N ASN A 55 11.39 -9.17 3.87
CA ASN A 55 11.78 -10.40 4.53
C ASN A 55 10.79 -11.51 4.22
N TYR A 56 11.28 -12.74 4.04
CA TYR A 56 10.48 -13.94 3.78
C TYR A 56 10.53 -14.96 4.93
N SER A 57 11.26 -14.65 6.00
CA SER A 57 11.28 -15.48 7.21
C SER A 57 10.37 -14.89 8.29
N GLU A 58 9.77 -15.76 9.11
CA GLU A 58 8.90 -15.35 10.23
C GLU A 58 9.72 -14.87 11.45
N ASP A 59 10.98 -14.48 11.25
CA ASP A 59 11.82 -13.94 12.32
C ASP A 59 11.31 -12.56 12.77
N VAL A 60 10.79 -12.50 13.97
CA VAL A 60 10.28 -11.26 14.57
C VAL A 60 11.36 -10.21 14.78
N ASN A 61 12.65 -10.61 14.92
CA ASN A 61 13.74 -9.66 15.04
C ASN A 61 14.02 -8.91 13.74
N ALA A 62 13.50 -9.40 12.62
CA ALA A 62 13.57 -8.73 11.33
C ALA A 62 12.45 -7.69 11.12
N VAL A 63 11.54 -7.52 12.08
CA VAL A 63 10.52 -6.46 12.07
C VAL A 63 11.15 -5.18 12.61
N PRO A 64 11.40 -4.17 11.76
CA PRO A 64 12.01 -2.93 12.22
C PRO A 64 11.03 -2.09 13.02
N LYS A 65 11.55 -1.22 13.89
CA LYS A 65 10.74 -0.16 14.48
C LYS A 65 10.25 0.77 13.37
N SER A 66 8.96 1.02 13.36
CA SER A 66 8.28 1.81 12.32
C SER A 66 7.23 2.71 12.94
N ASP A 67 6.92 3.82 12.27
CA ASP A 67 5.85 4.74 12.70
C ASP A 67 4.47 4.14 12.43
N LEU A 68 4.38 3.25 11.42
CA LEU A 68 3.13 2.63 10.98
C LEU A 68 3.32 1.14 10.71
N TYR A 69 2.48 0.32 11.33
CA TYR A 69 2.41 -1.12 11.09
C TYR A 69 1.09 -1.47 10.41
N VAL A 70 1.17 -2.04 9.22
CA VAL A 70 -0.01 -2.37 8.39
C VAL A 70 -0.09 -3.87 8.15
N PHE A 71 -1.29 -4.42 8.18
CA PHE A 71 -1.50 -5.83 7.86
C PHE A 71 -2.69 -6.05 6.92
N THR A 72 -2.66 -7.18 6.22
CA THR A 72 -3.81 -7.70 5.48
C THR A 72 -4.55 -8.76 6.29
N PRO A 73 -5.91 -8.82 6.22
CA PRO A 73 -6.69 -9.86 6.89
C PRO A 73 -6.34 -11.30 6.45
N ALA A 74 -5.62 -11.48 5.35
CA ALA A 74 -5.14 -12.78 4.90
C ALA A 74 -4.07 -13.40 5.83
N ILE A 75 -3.41 -12.59 6.66
CA ILE A 75 -2.44 -13.07 7.65
C ILE A 75 -3.18 -13.47 8.93
N PRO A 76 -2.98 -14.71 9.41
CA PRO A 76 -3.59 -15.15 10.67
C PRO A 76 -3.11 -14.30 11.85
N LYS A 77 -4.02 -13.99 12.79
CA LYS A 77 -3.67 -13.24 14.02
C LYS A 77 -2.68 -13.97 14.93
N SER A 78 -2.49 -15.27 14.72
CA SER A 78 -1.45 -16.07 15.41
C SER A 78 -0.04 -15.82 14.88
N HIS A 79 0.13 -15.04 13.82
CA HIS A 79 1.47 -14.73 13.27
C HIS A 79 2.31 -13.99 14.33
N PRO A 80 3.57 -14.43 14.59
CA PRO A 80 4.39 -13.92 15.69
C PRO A 80 4.59 -12.40 15.69
N ALA A 81 4.63 -11.77 14.51
CA ALA A 81 4.77 -10.33 14.38
C ALA A 81 3.67 -9.53 15.11
N PHE A 82 2.44 -10.06 15.22
CA PHE A 82 1.37 -9.36 15.94
C PHE A 82 1.72 -9.18 17.43
N SER A 83 2.13 -10.26 18.08
CA SER A 83 2.49 -10.23 19.50
C SER A 83 3.74 -9.38 19.74
N HIS A 84 4.72 -9.46 18.86
CA HIS A 84 5.97 -8.70 18.95
C HIS A 84 5.69 -7.18 18.92
N VAL A 85 5.03 -6.69 17.88
CA VAL A 85 4.73 -5.25 17.69
C VAL A 85 3.80 -4.73 18.80
N SER A 86 2.76 -5.49 19.18
CA SER A 86 1.85 -5.10 20.26
C SER A 86 2.52 -5.12 21.63
N GLY A 87 3.47 -6.03 21.85
CA GLY A 87 4.28 -6.10 23.08
C GLY A 87 5.18 -4.87 23.26
N GLU A 88 5.57 -4.21 22.19
CA GLU A 88 6.30 -2.94 22.21
C GLU A 88 5.38 -1.70 22.36
N GLY A 89 4.08 -1.88 22.55
CA GLY A 89 3.11 -0.79 22.71
C GLY A 89 2.66 -0.17 21.38
N ASN A 90 3.01 -0.77 20.24
CA ASN A 90 2.62 -0.29 18.92
C ASN A 90 1.27 -0.87 18.49
N GLN A 91 0.59 -0.17 17.58
CA GLN A 91 -0.71 -0.55 17.06
C GLN A 91 -0.62 -1.00 15.60
N TRP A 92 -1.37 -2.07 15.27
CA TRP A 92 -1.57 -2.52 13.91
C TRP A 92 -2.79 -1.86 13.27
N TYR A 93 -2.62 -1.46 12.01
CA TYR A 93 -3.69 -0.93 11.17
C TYR A 93 -3.99 -1.90 10.03
N LYS A 94 -5.27 -2.09 9.73
CA LYS A 94 -5.67 -2.80 8.51
C LYS A 94 -5.35 -1.94 7.29
N ARG A 95 -5.08 -2.58 6.16
CA ARG A 95 -4.92 -1.89 4.87
C ARG A 95 -6.05 -0.88 4.60
N SER A 96 -7.30 -1.27 4.86
CA SER A 96 -8.47 -0.41 4.64
C SER A 96 -8.48 0.82 5.55
N GLU A 97 -8.02 0.70 6.80
CA GLU A 97 -7.92 1.83 7.74
C GLU A 97 -6.86 2.84 7.28
N VAL A 98 -5.72 2.35 6.77
CA VAL A 98 -4.68 3.21 6.22
C VAL A 98 -5.17 3.91 4.95
N LEU A 99 -5.84 3.19 4.05
CA LEU A 99 -6.43 3.79 2.86
C LEU A 99 -7.47 4.85 3.22
N GLN A 100 -8.28 4.61 4.25
CA GLN A 100 -9.22 5.61 4.78
C GLN A 100 -8.51 6.88 5.28
N LEU A 101 -7.37 6.75 5.98
CA LEU A 101 -6.58 7.91 6.40
C LEU A 101 -6.04 8.71 5.21
N ILE A 102 -5.55 8.01 4.18
CA ILE A 102 -5.07 8.65 2.94
C ILE A 102 -6.21 9.40 2.23
N THR A 103 -7.36 8.74 2.04
CA THR A 103 -8.51 9.32 1.35
C THR A 103 -9.20 10.44 2.14
N ALA A 104 -9.05 10.49 3.45
CA ALA A 104 -9.54 11.58 4.27
C ALA A 104 -8.67 12.85 4.19
N ALA A 105 -7.39 12.71 3.83
CA ALA A 105 -6.44 13.82 3.74
C ALA A 105 -6.47 14.52 2.37
N ILE A 106 -6.88 13.82 1.30
CA ILE A 106 -6.83 14.31 -0.08
C ILE A 106 -8.19 14.09 -0.76
N PRO A 107 -8.71 15.04 -1.56
CA PRO A 107 -9.94 14.88 -2.33
C PRO A 107 -9.95 13.56 -3.12
N THR A 108 -11.02 12.77 -2.96
CA THR A 108 -11.06 11.40 -3.46
C THR A 108 -12.18 11.19 -4.48
N LEU A 109 -11.83 10.57 -5.59
CA LEU A 109 -12.72 10.06 -6.62
C LEU A 109 -12.89 8.55 -6.41
N ALA A 110 -14.05 8.13 -5.90
CA ALA A 110 -14.35 6.74 -5.61
C ALA A 110 -15.24 6.13 -6.69
N VAL A 111 -14.79 5.01 -7.27
CA VAL A 111 -15.56 4.25 -8.27
C VAL A 111 -16.26 3.09 -7.57
N ALA A 112 -17.59 3.19 -7.45
CA ALA A 112 -18.44 2.15 -6.86
C ALA A 112 -19.23 1.40 -7.93
N GLY A 113 -19.64 0.17 -7.65
CA GLY A 113 -20.47 -0.63 -8.53
C GLY A 113 -20.27 -2.13 -8.33
N THR A 114 -21.19 -2.93 -8.87
CA THR A 114 -21.10 -4.41 -8.80
C THR A 114 -20.06 -4.96 -9.79
N HIS A 115 -19.97 -4.36 -10.98
CA HIS A 115 -19.06 -4.77 -12.05
C HIS A 115 -18.33 -3.57 -12.65
N GLY A 116 -17.18 -3.81 -13.27
CA GLY A 116 -16.42 -2.82 -14.02
C GLY A 116 -15.63 -1.80 -13.17
N LYS A 117 -15.62 -1.90 -11.84
CA LYS A 117 -14.88 -0.97 -10.97
C LYS A 117 -13.42 -0.83 -11.38
N THR A 118 -12.69 -1.93 -11.46
CA THR A 118 -11.26 -1.96 -11.80
C THR A 118 -10.98 -1.30 -13.14
N THR A 119 -11.76 -1.63 -14.17
CA THR A 119 -11.61 -1.05 -15.51
C THR A 119 -11.90 0.45 -15.50
N THR A 120 -12.99 0.87 -14.85
CA THR A 120 -13.38 2.29 -14.78
C THR A 120 -12.35 3.09 -13.99
N THR A 121 -11.85 2.56 -12.87
CA THR A 121 -10.81 3.19 -12.05
C THR A 121 -9.50 3.34 -12.83
N ALA A 122 -9.11 2.30 -13.58
CA ALA A 122 -7.92 2.33 -14.43
C ALA A 122 -8.03 3.37 -15.55
N LEU A 123 -9.18 3.42 -16.23
CA LEU A 123 -9.45 4.41 -17.28
C LEU A 123 -9.45 5.85 -16.73
N LEU A 124 -10.11 6.07 -15.58
CA LEU A 124 -10.13 7.38 -14.92
C LEU A 124 -8.70 7.82 -14.53
N ALA A 125 -7.93 6.93 -13.93
CA ALA A 125 -6.53 7.19 -13.59
C ALA A 125 -5.70 7.54 -14.83
N HIS A 126 -5.87 6.79 -15.92
CA HIS A 126 -5.19 7.05 -17.19
C HIS A 126 -5.54 8.42 -17.78
N ILE A 127 -6.83 8.76 -17.87
CA ILE A 127 -7.31 10.02 -18.41
C ILE A 127 -6.77 11.21 -17.59
N LEU A 128 -6.83 11.15 -16.26
CA LEU A 128 -6.32 12.20 -15.39
C LEU A 128 -4.82 12.39 -15.56
N THR A 129 -4.07 11.30 -15.58
CA THR A 129 -2.61 11.32 -15.78
C THR A 129 -2.24 11.89 -17.16
N ALA A 130 -2.92 11.42 -18.20
CA ALA A 130 -2.70 11.92 -19.57
C ALA A 130 -3.06 13.41 -19.73
N SER A 131 -3.96 13.93 -18.90
CA SER A 131 -4.31 15.33 -18.83
C SER A 131 -3.38 16.18 -17.94
N GLY A 132 -2.31 15.58 -17.40
CA GLY A 132 -1.35 16.29 -16.54
C GLY A 132 -1.83 16.54 -15.12
N VAL A 133 -2.89 15.85 -14.67
CA VAL A 133 -3.38 15.95 -13.28
C VAL A 133 -2.56 15.04 -12.37
N GLU A 134 -2.03 15.60 -11.31
CA GLU A 134 -1.29 14.84 -10.27
C GLU A 134 -2.25 14.02 -9.41
N ILE A 135 -2.09 12.69 -9.44
CA ILE A 135 -2.98 11.76 -8.76
C ILE A 135 -2.21 10.67 -8.00
N ALA A 136 -2.89 10.05 -7.03
CA ALA A 136 -2.54 8.73 -6.54
C ALA A 136 -3.74 7.79 -6.75
N ALA A 137 -3.61 6.85 -7.70
CA ALA A 137 -4.65 5.89 -8.00
C ALA A 137 -4.32 4.51 -7.42
N PHE A 138 -5.31 3.89 -6.76
CA PHE A 138 -5.23 2.53 -6.24
C PHE A 138 -6.26 1.66 -6.96
N VAL A 139 -5.78 0.77 -7.81
CA VAL A 139 -6.58 -0.09 -8.68
C VAL A 139 -6.53 -1.53 -8.20
N GLY A 140 -7.62 -2.26 -8.29
CA GLY A 140 -7.74 -3.64 -7.78
C GLY A 140 -7.02 -4.70 -8.61
N GLY A 141 -6.34 -4.32 -9.70
CA GLY A 141 -5.60 -5.20 -10.60
C GLY A 141 -4.38 -4.49 -11.20
N ILE A 142 -3.50 -5.26 -11.82
CA ILE A 142 -2.36 -4.72 -12.56
C ILE A 142 -2.85 -4.11 -13.87
N MET A 143 -2.56 -2.84 -14.08
CA MET A 143 -2.83 -2.11 -15.32
C MET A 143 -1.73 -2.42 -16.35
N SER A 144 -2.10 -2.91 -17.52
CA SER A 144 -1.14 -3.32 -18.56
C SER A 144 -0.18 -2.20 -18.97
N ASP A 145 -0.71 -0.98 -19.15
CA ASP A 145 0.06 0.17 -19.62
C ASP A 145 1.06 0.70 -18.58
N TYR A 146 0.82 0.40 -17.31
CA TYR A 146 1.65 0.87 -16.18
C TYR A 146 2.48 -0.25 -15.54
N GLY A 147 2.19 -1.53 -15.85
CA GLY A 147 2.79 -2.67 -15.17
C GLY A 147 2.58 -2.68 -13.65
N SER A 148 1.58 -1.95 -13.17
CA SER A 148 1.37 -1.65 -11.75
C SER A 148 -0.12 -1.60 -11.42
N ASN A 149 -0.44 -1.82 -10.15
CA ASN A 149 -1.78 -1.61 -9.59
C ASN A 149 -1.98 -0.19 -9.01
N VAL A 150 -0.99 0.67 -9.18
CA VAL A 150 -1.05 2.07 -8.75
C VAL A 150 -0.47 3.00 -9.83
N VAL A 151 -0.99 4.21 -9.88
CA VAL A 151 -0.38 5.37 -10.54
C VAL A 151 -0.15 6.42 -9.47
N LEU A 152 1.09 6.87 -9.30
CA LEU A 152 1.47 7.73 -8.19
C LEU A 152 2.28 8.93 -8.69
N THR A 153 1.91 10.12 -8.24
CA THR A 153 2.73 11.33 -8.32
C THR A 153 3.22 11.72 -6.92
N GLU A 154 4.27 12.53 -6.82
CA GLU A 154 4.85 12.91 -5.53
C GLU A 154 3.90 13.74 -4.66
N ASP A 155 3.12 14.65 -5.27
CA ASP A 155 2.17 15.55 -4.58
C ASP A 155 0.78 15.43 -5.20
N PRO A 156 0.05 14.31 -4.98
CA PRO A 156 -1.23 14.08 -5.61
C PRO A 156 -2.29 15.08 -5.15
N LYS A 157 -3.03 15.67 -6.09
CA LYS A 157 -4.17 16.56 -5.85
C LYS A 157 -5.47 15.78 -5.66
N TYR A 158 -5.52 14.55 -6.18
CA TYR A 158 -6.66 13.66 -6.05
C TYR A 158 -6.21 12.22 -5.78
N ILE A 159 -7.01 11.54 -5.00
CA ILE A 159 -6.94 10.06 -4.88
C ILE A 159 -7.99 9.46 -5.80
N VAL A 160 -7.68 8.37 -6.48
CA VAL A 160 -8.62 7.56 -7.27
C VAL A 160 -8.66 6.16 -6.69
N VAL A 161 -9.82 5.68 -6.26
CA VAL A 161 -9.95 4.36 -5.60
C VAL A 161 -11.17 3.60 -6.08
N GLU A 162 -11.13 2.28 -5.91
CA GLU A 162 -12.30 1.41 -5.97
C GLU A 162 -12.98 1.36 -4.60
N ALA A 163 -14.30 1.56 -4.56
CA ALA A 163 -15.14 1.44 -3.37
C ALA A 163 -15.73 0.02 -3.22
#